data_b7bd2ebf968f274dcd339a9861d555d0
#
_entry.id   b7bd2ebf968f274dcd339a9861d555d0
#
_cell.length_a   1.000
_cell.length_b   1.000
_cell.length_c   1.000
_cell.angle_alpha   90.00
_cell.angle_beta   90.00
_cell.angle_gamma   90.00
#
_symmetry.space_group_name_H-M   'P 1'
#
loop_
_entity.id
_entity.type
_entity.pdbx_description
1 polymer ?
#
loop_
_entity_poly.entity_id
_entity_poly.type
_entity_poly.pdbx_seq_one_letter_code
_entity_poly.pdbx_strand_id
1 'polypeptide(L)'
;MRPVRSLPFKNDCARPARGLVLLALLIMLVLVGVGALGAAEVWSTTLKREREAELLFIGDQYRRAILSYWKMSPGRRAYPPSIDVLLTDNRFPTPVHHLRRLYRDPMTDTGEFEPIMQANALIGIHSVSTDAPIKHANFAQAYKQFESAESYDQWHFVFLPPGATLLGNTNGGAPQLPSLNQNPVLTAPQGPAPGVPLPPQDPQAPTGR
;
A
#
# COMPACT_ATOMS: atom_id res chain seq x y z
N MET A 1 97.69 -34.49 0.62
CA MET A 1 96.54 -34.15 1.45
C MET A 1 96.28 -32.65 1.30
N ARG A 2 95.16 -32.26 0.65
CA ARG A 2 94.74 -30.85 0.46
C ARG A 2 93.64 -30.51 1.47
N PRO A 3 93.68 -29.43 2.21
CA PRO A 3 92.67 -29.10 3.14
C PRO A 3 91.39 -28.56 2.39
N VAL A 4 90.26 -29.09 2.74
CA VAL A 4 88.94 -28.63 2.27
C VAL A 4 88.61 -27.31 2.94
N ARG A 5 88.49 -26.29 2.11
CA ARG A 5 88.12 -24.89 2.55
C ARG A 5 86.64 -24.85 2.70
N SER A 6 86.15 -24.88 3.92
CA SER A 6 84.73 -24.61 4.26
C SER A 6 84.37 -23.16 4.00
N LEU A 7 83.42 -22.92 3.08
CA LEU A 7 82.81 -21.62 2.83
C LEU A 7 81.84 -21.30 3.98
N PRO A 8 81.91 -20.09 4.58
CA PRO A 8 80.94 -19.72 5.56
C PRO A 8 79.58 -19.42 4.88
N PHE A 9 78.54 -20.15 5.27
CA PHE A 9 77.15 -19.88 4.94
C PHE A 9 76.81 -18.53 5.61
N LYS A 10 76.68 -17.48 4.80
CA LYS A 10 76.24 -16.16 5.26
C LYS A 10 74.71 -16.23 5.41
N ASN A 11 74.23 -16.46 6.62
CA ASN A 11 72.83 -16.29 6.96
C ASN A 11 72.54 -14.79 7.00
N ASP A 12 72.16 -14.23 5.85
CA ASP A 12 71.55 -12.90 5.80
C ASP A 12 70.19 -12.99 6.51
N CYS A 13 70.18 -12.73 7.81
CA CYS A 13 68.98 -12.48 8.56
C CYS A 13 68.33 -11.23 7.95
N ALA A 14 67.37 -11.44 7.06
CA ALA A 14 66.49 -10.37 6.54
C ALA A 14 65.89 -9.64 7.76
N ARG A 15 66.37 -8.44 8.07
CA ARG A 15 65.76 -7.57 9.07
C ARG A 15 64.36 -7.32 8.62
N PRO A 16 63.29 -7.72 9.37
CA PRO A 16 61.95 -7.44 8.98
C PRO A 16 61.83 -5.94 8.84
N ALA A 17 61.46 -5.48 7.63
CA ALA A 17 61.25 -4.08 7.33
C ALA A 17 59.95 -3.64 8.08
N ARG A 18 60.11 -3.30 9.37
CA ARG A 18 59.00 -2.92 10.26
C ARG A 18 58.14 -1.82 9.67
N GLY A 19 58.75 -0.92 8.84
CA GLY A 19 57.99 0.11 8.12
C GLY A 19 57.08 -0.43 7.03
N LEU A 20 57.50 -1.53 6.33
CA LEU A 20 56.69 -2.13 5.27
C LEU A 20 55.48 -2.87 5.85
N VAL A 21 55.63 -3.50 7.03
CA VAL A 21 54.53 -4.13 7.73
C VAL A 21 53.49 -3.10 8.19
N LEU A 22 53.93 -1.97 8.76
CA LEU A 22 53.04 -0.87 9.14
C LEU A 22 52.30 -0.28 7.94
N LEU A 23 53.00 -0.08 6.82
CA LEU A 23 52.40 0.39 5.58
C LEU A 23 51.37 -0.57 5.05
N ALA A 24 51.67 -1.89 5.02
CA ALA A 24 50.72 -2.92 4.61
C ALA A 24 49.50 -2.97 5.53
N LEU A 25 49.68 -2.81 6.84
CA LEU A 25 48.57 -2.76 7.80
C LEU A 25 47.68 -1.53 7.58
N LEU A 26 48.28 -0.34 7.33
CA LEU A 26 47.53 0.86 7.01
C LEU A 26 46.71 0.72 5.73
N ILE A 27 47.29 0.17 4.66
CA ILE A 27 46.60 -0.08 3.39
C ILE A 27 45.44 -1.06 3.64
N MET A 28 45.68 -2.14 4.37
CA MET A 28 44.64 -3.10 4.71
C MET A 28 43.47 -2.46 5.49
N LEU A 29 43.79 -1.61 6.46
CA LEU A 29 42.78 -0.91 7.26
C LEU A 29 41.91 0.02 6.38
N VAL A 30 42.56 0.76 5.45
CA VAL A 30 41.84 1.62 4.50
C VAL A 30 40.94 0.81 3.59
N LEU A 31 41.43 -0.31 3.04
CA LEU A 31 40.63 -1.18 2.17
C LEU A 31 39.42 -1.78 2.89
N VAL A 32 39.59 -2.22 4.14
CA VAL A 32 38.49 -2.71 4.99
C VAL A 32 37.49 -1.59 5.28
N GLY A 33 37.97 -0.37 5.60
CA GLY A 33 37.12 0.78 5.84
C GLY A 33 36.25 1.15 4.63
N VAL A 34 36.85 1.22 3.43
CA VAL A 34 36.12 1.50 2.18
C VAL A 34 35.11 0.39 1.87
N GLY A 35 35.50 -0.86 2.05
CA GLY A 35 34.58 -2.01 1.85
C GLY A 35 33.40 -1.99 2.80
N ALA A 36 33.59 -1.60 4.05
CA ALA A 36 32.53 -1.52 5.05
C ALA A 36 31.46 -0.46 4.71
N LEU A 37 31.88 0.69 4.16
CA LEU A 37 30.96 1.76 3.73
C LEU A 37 30.01 1.27 2.62
N GLY A 38 30.53 0.59 1.59
CA GLY A 38 29.71 0.04 0.51
C GLY A 38 28.74 -1.03 0.99
N ALA A 39 29.12 -1.85 1.96
CA ALA A 39 28.23 -2.86 2.54
C ALA A 39 27.06 -2.24 3.31
N ALA A 40 27.26 -1.13 4.01
CA ALA A 40 26.22 -0.45 4.78
C ALA A 40 25.09 0.11 3.88
N GLU A 41 25.40 0.66 2.72
CA GLU A 41 24.40 1.17 1.77
C GLU A 41 23.53 0.05 1.19
N VAL A 42 24.15 -1.07 0.80
CA VAL A 42 23.40 -2.24 0.29
C VAL A 42 22.46 -2.79 1.36
N TRP A 43 22.94 -2.85 2.61
CA TRP A 43 22.15 -3.33 3.73
C TRP A 43 20.92 -2.45 4.00
N SER A 44 21.10 -1.12 4.05
CA SER A 44 20.02 -0.17 4.30
C SER A 44 18.93 -0.24 3.22
N THR A 45 19.34 -0.33 1.94
CA THR A 45 18.41 -0.47 0.82
C THR A 45 17.63 -1.78 0.87
N THR A 46 18.29 -2.89 1.24
CA THR A 46 17.64 -4.19 1.38
C THR A 46 16.60 -4.17 2.48
N LEU A 47 16.93 -3.63 3.66
CA LEU A 47 15.98 -3.47 4.78
C LEU A 47 14.78 -2.60 4.39
N LYS A 48 14.99 -1.53 3.64
CA LYS A 48 13.90 -0.66 3.18
C LYS A 48 12.96 -1.42 2.24
N ARG A 49 13.48 -2.24 1.32
CA ARG A 49 12.68 -3.10 0.43
C ARG A 49 11.87 -4.16 1.19
N GLU A 50 12.45 -4.74 2.23
CA GLU A 50 11.75 -5.70 3.08
C GLU A 50 10.58 -5.04 3.81
N ARG A 51 10.79 -3.84 4.38
CA ARG A 51 9.73 -3.05 5.01
C ARG A 51 8.63 -2.66 4.03
N GLU A 52 8.96 -2.29 2.78
CA GLU A 52 7.96 -2.03 1.73
C GLU A 52 7.10 -3.27 1.43
N ALA A 53 7.75 -4.43 1.31
CA ALA A 53 7.03 -5.68 1.07
C ALA A 53 6.10 -6.03 2.24
N GLU A 54 6.55 -5.79 3.48
CA GLU A 54 5.75 -5.96 4.67
C GLU A 54 4.59 -4.96 4.73
N LEU A 55 4.82 -3.68 4.39
CA LEU A 55 3.76 -2.66 4.30
C LEU A 55 2.66 -3.06 3.31
N LEU A 56 3.04 -3.52 2.11
CA LEU A 56 2.09 -4.01 1.11
C LEU A 56 1.30 -5.22 1.60
N PHE A 57 1.95 -6.16 2.28
CA PHE A 57 1.29 -7.32 2.86
C PHE A 57 0.29 -6.91 3.95
N ILE A 58 0.70 -6.05 4.88
CA ILE A 58 -0.15 -5.57 5.98
C ILE A 58 -1.33 -4.77 5.44
N GLY A 59 -1.08 -3.84 4.52
CA GLY A 59 -2.14 -3.05 3.89
C GLY A 59 -3.19 -3.92 3.19
N ASP A 60 -2.76 -5.00 2.51
CA ASP A 60 -3.68 -5.95 1.90
C ASP A 60 -4.47 -6.76 2.94
N GLN A 61 -3.90 -7.08 4.11
CA GLN A 61 -4.63 -7.70 5.22
C GLN A 61 -5.77 -6.80 5.72
N TYR A 62 -5.50 -5.50 5.95
CA TYR A 62 -6.54 -4.56 6.36
C TYR A 62 -7.62 -4.40 5.29
N ARG A 63 -7.24 -4.24 4.03
CA ARG A 63 -8.17 -4.16 2.90
C ARG A 63 -9.07 -5.39 2.82
N ARG A 64 -8.51 -6.59 2.99
CA ARG A 64 -9.27 -7.86 3.01
C ARG A 64 -10.17 -7.98 4.23
N ALA A 65 -9.72 -7.50 5.38
CA ALA A 65 -10.52 -7.48 6.60
C ALA A 65 -11.76 -6.59 6.44
N ILE A 66 -11.60 -5.39 5.88
CA ILE A 66 -12.70 -4.47 5.56
C ILE A 66 -13.67 -5.10 4.55
N LEU A 67 -13.15 -5.74 3.49
CA LEU A 67 -13.95 -6.49 2.52
C LEU A 67 -14.74 -7.62 3.18
N SER A 68 -14.11 -8.38 4.09
CA SER A 68 -14.77 -9.48 4.83
C SER A 68 -15.90 -8.94 5.71
N TYR A 69 -15.63 -7.88 6.48
CA TYR A 69 -16.64 -7.22 7.30
C TYR A 69 -17.83 -6.73 6.47
N TRP A 70 -17.57 -6.08 5.33
CA TRP A 70 -18.60 -5.56 4.43
C TRP A 70 -19.45 -6.69 3.80
N LYS A 71 -18.81 -7.80 3.39
CA LYS A 71 -19.51 -8.97 2.82
C LYS A 71 -20.39 -9.67 3.84
N MET A 72 -19.93 -9.79 5.08
CA MET A 72 -20.63 -10.51 6.15
C MET A 72 -21.64 -9.64 6.91
N SER A 73 -21.80 -8.36 6.54
CA SER A 73 -22.77 -7.49 7.21
C SER A 73 -24.19 -8.03 7.10
N PRO A 74 -24.89 -8.27 8.24
CA PRO A 74 -26.27 -8.73 8.22
C PRO A 74 -27.20 -7.64 7.67
N GLY A 75 -28.02 -7.98 6.72
CA GLY A 75 -28.96 -7.05 6.06
C GLY A 75 -28.26 -6.11 5.07
N ARG A 76 -28.21 -4.81 5.37
CA ARG A 76 -27.56 -3.82 4.49
C ARG A 76 -26.05 -3.86 4.67
N ARG A 77 -25.33 -3.96 3.56
CA ARG A 77 -23.87 -3.92 3.56
C ARG A 77 -23.36 -2.61 4.14
N ALA A 78 -22.45 -2.69 5.12
CA ALA A 78 -21.91 -1.54 5.83
C ALA A 78 -20.39 -1.69 6.03
N TYR A 79 -19.70 -0.57 6.07
CA TYR A 79 -18.28 -0.52 6.45
C TYR A 79 -18.12 -0.56 7.97
N PRO A 80 -16.97 -1.01 8.49
CA PRO A 80 -16.70 -0.97 9.93
C PRO A 80 -16.56 0.48 10.41
N PRO A 81 -17.00 0.79 11.65
CA PRO A 81 -16.84 2.12 12.23
C PRO A 81 -15.42 2.39 12.74
N SER A 82 -14.64 1.34 13.07
CA SER A 82 -13.28 1.45 13.57
C SER A 82 -12.46 0.21 13.24
N ILE A 83 -11.13 0.29 13.45
CA ILE A 83 -10.20 -0.83 13.29
C ILE A 83 -10.49 -1.93 14.33
N ASP A 84 -10.89 -1.58 15.55
CA ASP A 84 -11.12 -2.53 16.63
C ASP A 84 -12.25 -3.52 16.31
N VAL A 85 -13.25 -3.07 15.58
CA VAL A 85 -14.38 -3.93 15.16
C VAL A 85 -13.92 -5.00 14.15
N LEU A 86 -12.80 -4.77 13.44
CA LEU A 86 -12.21 -5.80 12.58
C LEU A 86 -11.54 -6.91 13.38
N LEU A 87 -11.07 -6.61 14.60
CA LEU A 87 -10.51 -7.62 15.51
C LEU A 87 -11.59 -8.47 16.15
N THR A 88 -12.73 -7.86 16.51
CA THR A 88 -13.83 -8.57 17.17
C THR A 88 -15.16 -7.96 16.75
N ASP A 89 -15.84 -8.63 15.82
CA ASP A 89 -17.16 -8.24 15.35
C ASP A 89 -18.24 -8.93 16.21
N ASN A 90 -18.87 -8.16 17.07
CA ASN A 90 -19.92 -8.62 17.99
C ASN A 90 -21.34 -8.57 17.39
N ARG A 91 -21.49 -8.32 16.09
CA ARG A 91 -22.81 -8.32 15.41
C ARG A 91 -23.42 -9.71 15.27
N PHE A 92 -22.63 -10.74 15.50
CA PHE A 92 -23.03 -12.15 15.41
C PHE A 92 -23.08 -12.78 16.79
N PRO A 93 -23.91 -13.82 16.98
CA PRO A 93 -23.98 -14.57 18.25
C PRO A 93 -22.63 -15.15 18.69
N THR A 94 -21.79 -15.53 17.72
CA THR A 94 -20.39 -15.88 17.94
C THR A 94 -19.52 -14.79 17.34
N PRO A 95 -18.62 -14.15 18.12
CA PRO A 95 -17.75 -13.11 17.62
C PRO A 95 -16.93 -13.58 16.41
N VAL A 96 -16.88 -12.73 15.39
CA VAL A 96 -16.12 -12.99 14.16
C VAL A 96 -14.88 -12.11 14.14
N HIS A 97 -13.75 -12.70 13.74
CA HIS A 97 -12.49 -12.00 13.60
C HIS A 97 -12.16 -11.83 12.11
N HIS A 98 -12.23 -10.60 11.62
CA HIS A 98 -11.86 -10.26 10.24
C HIS A 98 -10.36 -10.00 10.10
N LEU A 99 -9.74 -9.52 11.19
CA LEU A 99 -8.30 -9.29 11.31
C LEU A 99 -7.77 -10.13 12.47
N ARG A 100 -6.67 -10.84 12.27
CA ARG A 100 -6.09 -11.73 13.31
C ARG A 100 -5.46 -10.98 14.46
N ARG A 101 -4.84 -9.84 14.18
CA ARG A 101 -4.17 -8.95 15.14
C ARG A 101 -4.08 -7.55 14.57
N LEU A 102 -3.86 -6.59 15.44
CA LEU A 102 -3.46 -5.25 15.03
C LEU A 102 -2.01 -5.32 14.52
N TYR A 103 -1.81 -4.95 13.26
CA TYR A 103 -0.48 -4.87 12.66
C TYR A 103 0.08 -3.46 12.86
N ARG A 104 1.41 -3.38 12.99
CA ARG A 104 2.14 -2.12 13.10
C ARG A 104 2.67 -1.70 11.74
N ASP A 105 2.76 -0.38 11.54
CA ASP A 105 3.38 0.19 10.34
C ASP A 105 4.91 -0.02 10.38
N PRO A 106 5.50 -0.74 9.41
CA PRO A 106 6.93 -0.98 9.35
C PRO A 106 7.73 0.24 8.90
N MET A 107 7.07 1.29 8.37
CA MET A 107 7.72 2.49 7.84
C MET A 107 7.87 3.59 8.88
N THR A 108 7.22 3.46 10.04
CA THR A 108 7.24 4.47 11.11
C THR A 108 7.72 3.87 12.42
N ASP A 109 8.38 4.66 13.25
CA ASP A 109 8.82 4.22 14.58
C ASP A 109 7.65 4.04 15.55
N THR A 110 6.59 4.83 15.39
CA THR A 110 5.35 4.71 16.18
C THR A 110 4.62 3.41 15.85
N GLY A 111 4.72 2.96 14.62
CA GLY A 111 4.05 1.77 14.12
C GLY A 111 2.54 1.94 13.99
N GLU A 112 2.03 3.17 13.94
CA GLU A 112 0.61 3.46 13.81
C GLU A 112 0.25 3.76 12.36
N PHE A 113 -0.87 3.16 11.90
CA PHE A 113 -1.50 3.50 10.65
C PHE A 113 -2.54 4.58 10.84
N GLU A 114 -2.67 5.47 9.88
CA GLU A 114 -3.77 6.42 9.86
C GLU A 114 -4.99 5.82 9.16
N PRO A 115 -6.17 5.78 9.84
CA PRO A 115 -7.39 5.27 9.25
C PRO A 115 -7.97 6.24 8.25
N ILE A 116 -8.32 5.75 7.05
CA ILE A 116 -9.05 6.52 6.05
C ILE A 116 -10.54 6.38 6.34
N MET A 117 -11.13 7.45 6.85
CA MET A 117 -12.54 7.51 7.24
C MET A 117 -13.37 8.23 6.19
N GLN A 118 -14.57 7.73 5.90
CA GLN A 118 -15.56 8.42 5.08
C GLN A 118 -16.94 8.27 5.69
N ALA A 119 -17.63 9.40 5.92
CA ALA A 119 -18.95 9.40 6.56
C ALA A 119 -19.02 8.53 7.84
N ASN A 120 -18.03 8.65 8.72
CA ASN A 120 -17.86 7.86 9.95
C ASN A 120 -17.67 6.34 9.73
N ALA A 121 -17.23 5.95 8.54
CA ALA A 121 -16.95 4.56 8.19
C ALA A 121 -15.48 4.41 7.78
N LEU A 122 -14.84 3.34 8.26
CA LEU A 122 -13.47 2.99 7.91
C LEU A 122 -13.45 2.33 6.53
N ILE A 123 -12.87 3.01 5.55
CA ILE A 123 -12.76 2.49 4.18
C ILE A 123 -11.36 1.93 3.86
N GLY A 124 -10.35 2.31 4.63
CA GLY A 124 -8.98 1.90 4.40
C GLY A 124 -8.02 2.42 5.46
N ILE A 125 -6.74 2.21 5.22
CA ILE A 125 -5.63 2.74 6.02
C ILE A 125 -4.52 3.23 5.09
N HIS A 126 -3.63 4.09 5.61
CA HIS A 126 -2.36 4.44 4.98
C HIS A 126 -1.25 4.61 6.02
N SER A 127 0.00 4.59 5.57
CA SER A 127 1.16 4.94 6.40
C SER A 127 1.23 6.45 6.59
N VAL A 128 1.76 6.90 7.72
CA VAL A 128 2.05 8.33 7.95
C VAL A 128 3.45 8.72 7.51
N SER A 129 4.22 7.78 6.95
CA SER A 129 5.59 8.05 6.50
C SER A 129 5.59 8.84 5.20
N THR A 130 6.31 9.96 5.20
CA THR A 130 6.54 10.83 4.03
C THR A 130 7.77 10.45 3.22
N ASP A 131 8.43 9.34 3.58
CA ASP A 131 9.58 8.85 2.83
C ASP A 131 9.21 8.44 1.41
N ALA A 132 10.15 8.62 0.48
CA ALA A 132 9.96 8.19 -0.91
C ALA A 132 10.05 6.66 -1.04
N PRO A 133 9.12 6.02 -1.76
CA PRO A 133 9.16 4.59 -2.00
C PRO A 133 10.31 4.20 -2.94
N ILE A 134 10.81 2.97 -2.79
CA ILE A 134 11.78 2.39 -3.74
C ILE A 134 11.05 1.70 -4.89
N LYS A 135 9.90 1.08 -4.58
CA LYS A 135 9.11 0.35 -5.58
C LYS A 135 8.20 1.31 -6.35
N HIS A 136 8.42 1.42 -7.67
CA HIS A 136 7.63 2.24 -8.58
C HIS A 136 6.91 1.43 -9.68
N ALA A 137 7.06 0.10 -9.70
CA ALA A 137 6.46 -0.75 -10.73
C ALA A 137 6.10 -2.15 -10.21
N ASN A 138 5.39 -2.92 -11.03
CA ASN A 138 4.97 -4.28 -10.73
C ASN A 138 4.04 -4.41 -9.52
N PHE A 139 3.11 -3.46 -9.37
CA PHE A 139 2.04 -3.57 -8.39
C PHE A 139 0.90 -4.43 -8.92
N ALA A 140 0.20 -5.11 -8.00
CA ALA A 140 -1.05 -5.78 -8.32
C ALA A 140 -2.08 -4.77 -8.84
N GLN A 141 -3.05 -5.22 -9.65
CA GLN A 141 -4.06 -4.36 -10.28
C GLN A 141 -4.78 -3.43 -9.29
N ALA A 142 -5.00 -3.90 -8.05
CA ALA A 142 -5.65 -3.11 -6.99
C ALA A 142 -4.80 -1.93 -6.48
N TYR A 143 -3.51 -1.92 -6.78
CA TYR A 143 -2.52 -0.96 -6.27
C TYR A 143 -1.75 -0.23 -7.37
N LYS A 144 -2.29 -0.22 -8.60
CA LYS A 144 -1.66 0.45 -9.74
C LYS A 144 -1.40 1.95 -9.50
N GLN A 145 -2.25 2.61 -8.73
CA GLN A 145 -2.08 4.01 -8.34
C GLN A 145 -0.80 4.28 -7.54
N PHE A 146 -0.21 3.27 -6.91
CA PHE A 146 1.04 3.42 -6.15
C PHE A 146 2.26 3.62 -7.04
N GLU A 147 2.16 3.33 -8.35
CA GLU A 147 3.25 3.54 -9.31
C GLU A 147 3.62 5.03 -9.46
N SER A 148 2.67 5.94 -9.23
CA SER A 148 2.85 7.39 -9.30
C SER A 148 3.00 8.07 -7.93
N ALA A 149 3.01 7.30 -6.84
CA ALA A 149 3.12 7.85 -5.50
C ALA A 149 4.55 8.34 -5.23
N GLU A 150 4.67 9.54 -4.65
CA GLU A 150 5.95 10.15 -4.29
C GLU A 150 6.38 9.79 -2.85
N SER A 151 5.41 9.32 -2.02
CA SER A 151 5.64 9.00 -0.61
C SER A 151 4.71 7.88 -0.14
N TYR A 152 5.04 7.22 1.00
CA TYR A 152 4.25 6.10 1.51
C TYR A 152 2.89 6.53 2.07
N ASP A 153 2.70 7.79 2.48
CA ASP A 153 1.41 8.33 2.91
C ASP A 153 0.37 8.32 1.79
N GLN A 154 0.81 8.32 0.51
CA GLN A 154 -0.06 8.21 -0.66
C GLN A 154 -0.47 6.75 -0.98
N TRP A 155 0.11 5.77 -0.28
CA TRP A 155 -0.26 4.36 -0.44
C TRP A 155 -1.52 4.04 0.34
N HIS A 156 -2.68 4.38 -0.25
CA HIS A 156 -3.99 4.19 0.34
C HIS A 156 -4.48 2.75 0.12
N PHE A 157 -4.51 1.96 1.18
CA PHE A 157 -5.04 0.58 1.16
C PHE A 157 -6.55 0.59 1.40
N VAL A 158 -7.31 0.96 0.38
CA VAL A 158 -8.75 1.16 0.44
C VAL A 158 -9.49 -0.04 -0.15
N PHE A 159 -10.59 -0.44 0.48
CA PHE A 159 -11.57 -1.34 -0.12
C PHE A 159 -12.73 -0.53 -0.71
N LEU A 160 -12.98 -0.75 -2.01
CA LEU A 160 -14.14 -0.23 -2.72
C LEU A 160 -14.98 -1.39 -3.26
N PRO A 161 -16.30 -1.35 -3.11
CA PRO A 161 -17.16 -2.35 -3.70
C PRO A 161 -17.15 -2.27 -5.24
N PRO A 162 -17.47 -3.36 -5.95
CA PRO A 162 -17.55 -3.35 -7.39
C PRO A 162 -18.55 -2.28 -7.89
N GLY A 163 -18.11 -1.46 -8.84
CA GLY A 163 -18.89 -0.34 -9.40
C GLY A 163 -18.75 0.99 -8.65
N ALA A 164 -18.07 1.03 -7.51
CA ALA A 164 -17.67 2.27 -6.87
C ALA A 164 -16.37 2.76 -7.50
N THR A 165 -16.41 3.92 -8.12
CA THR A 165 -15.20 4.64 -8.58
C THR A 165 -14.78 5.61 -7.50
N LEU A 166 -13.48 5.68 -7.21
CA LEU A 166 -12.92 6.82 -6.48
C LEU A 166 -13.11 8.06 -7.36
N LEU A 167 -14.18 8.78 -7.19
CA LEU A 167 -14.24 10.17 -7.66
C LEU A 167 -13.36 10.98 -6.73
N GLY A 168 -12.07 10.76 -6.82
CA GLY A 168 -11.05 11.43 -6.05
C GLY A 168 -10.49 12.58 -6.84
N ASN A 169 -10.70 13.76 -6.33
CA ASN A 169 -9.89 14.92 -6.57
C ASN A 169 -8.40 14.54 -6.33
N THR A 170 -7.55 14.67 -7.33
CA THR A 170 -6.10 14.43 -7.28
C THR A 170 -5.33 15.47 -6.45
N ASN A 171 -6.00 16.18 -5.56
CA ASN A 171 -5.41 17.12 -4.62
C ASN A 171 -5.83 16.73 -3.19
N GLY A 172 -5.12 15.75 -2.59
CA GLY A 172 -5.07 15.54 -1.13
C GLY A 172 -6.41 15.38 -0.37
N GLY A 173 -7.51 15.07 -1.05
CA GLY A 173 -8.84 14.92 -0.47
C GLY A 173 -9.26 13.46 -0.41
N ALA A 174 -9.84 13.05 0.71
CA ALA A 174 -10.38 11.71 0.91
C ALA A 174 -11.32 11.29 -0.24
N PRO A 175 -11.28 10.01 -0.68
CA PRO A 175 -12.14 9.50 -1.75
C PRO A 175 -13.62 9.64 -1.37
N GLN A 176 -14.41 10.33 -2.19
CA GLN A 176 -15.85 10.44 -1.99
C GLN A 176 -16.54 9.18 -2.50
N LEU A 177 -17.26 8.48 -1.62
CA LEU A 177 -18.16 7.40 -2.03
C LEU A 177 -19.33 7.98 -2.82
N PRO A 178 -19.79 7.31 -3.90
CA PRO A 178 -21.02 7.70 -4.54
C PRO A 178 -22.17 7.62 -3.51
N SER A 179 -22.89 8.72 -3.35
CA SER A 179 -24.08 8.77 -2.51
C SER A 179 -25.08 7.71 -3.02
N LEU A 180 -25.31 6.67 -2.24
CA LEU A 180 -26.26 5.59 -2.55
C LEU A 180 -27.72 6.05 -2.46
N ASN A 181 -28.00 7.36 -2.40
CA ASN A 181 -29.34 7.90 -2.27
C ASN A 181 -29.82 8.67 -3.52
N GLN A 182 -29.42 8.24 -4.72
CA GLN A 182 -30.17 8.60 -5.91
C GLN A 182 -31.13 7.45 -6.23
N ASN A 183 -32.28 7.48 -5.56
CA ASN A 183 -33.48 6.88 -6.15
C ASN A 183 -33.60 7.48 -7.56
N PRO A 184 -33.74 6.69 -8.61
CA PRO A 184 -34.19 7.23 -9.88
C PRO A 184 -35.57 7.83 -9.58
N VAL A 185 -35.67 9.16 -9.62
CA VAL A 185 -36.94 9.84 -9.70
C VAL A 185 -37.55 9.29 -10.98
N LEU A 186 -38.54 8.41 -10.83
CA LEU A 186 -39.46 8.05 -11.91
C LEU A 186 -40.07 9.39 -12.35
N THR A 187 -39.50 9.96 -13.40
CA THR A 187 -40.10 11.11 -14.09
C THR A 187 -41.47 10.60 -14.59
N ALA A 188 -42.52 11.00 -13.92
CA ALA A 188 -43.88 10.78 -14.42
C ALA A 188 -43.93 11.38 -15.85
N PRO A 189 -44.62 10.71 -16.77
CA PRO A 189 -44.72 11.24 -18.13
C PRO A 189 -45.38 12.61 -18.07
N GLN A 190 -44.64 13.62 -18.51
CA GLN A 190 -45.14 14.97 -18.68
C GLN A 190 -46.28 14.92 -19.66
N GLY A 191 -47.48 15.34 -19.23
CA GLY A 191 -48.61 15.54 -20.09
C GLY A 191 -48.31 16.50 -21.23
N PRO A 192 -49.02 16.43 -22.33
CA PRO A 192 -48.73 17.25 -23.52
C PRO A 192 -48.81 18.74 -23.20
N ALA A 193 -47.88 19.51 -23.75
CA ALA A 193 -47.81 20.93 -23.62
C ALA A 193 -49.10 21.60 -24.11
N PRO A 194 -49.59 22.70 -23.44
CA PRO A 194 -50.77 23.43 -23.90
C PRO A 194 -50.45 24.14 -25.23
N GLY A 195 -51.09 23.78 -26.33
CA GLY A 195 -50.97 24.51 -27.58
C GLY A 195 -50.96 23.70 -28.88
N VAL A 196 -51.12 22.38 -28.87
CA VAL A 196 -51.28 21.60 -30.11
C VAL A 196 -52.75 21.38 -30.37
N PRO A 197 -53.33 21.84 -31.52
CA PRO A 197 -54.71 21.59 -31.91
C PRO A 197 -54.91 20.11 -32.22
N LEU A 198 -55.98 19.52 -31.64
CA LEU A 198 -56.40 18.13 -31.95
C LEU A 198 -56.90 18.04 -33.40
N PRO A 199 -56.54 16.97 -34.15
CA PRO A 199 -57.10 16.69 -35.44
C PRO A 199 -58.63 16.38 -35.31
N PRO A 200 -59.44 16.72 -36.35
CA PRO A 200 -60.88 16.54 -36.32
C PRO A 200 -61.24 15.05 -36.19
N GLN A 201 -62.14 14.74 -35.25
CA GLN A 201 -62.72 13.40 -35.05
C GLN A 201 -63.80 13.18 -36.11
N ASP A 202 -63.69 12.17 -36.92
CA ASP A 202 -64.71 11.70 -37.85
C ASP A 202 -65.91 11.14 -37.07
N PRO A 203 -67.16 11.47 -37.47
CA PRO A 203 -68.35 10.98 -36.80
C PRO A 203 -68.56 9.47 -37.12
N GLN A 204 -68.61 8.67 -36.08
CA GLN A 204 -68.93 7.23 -36.17
C GLN A 204 -70.32 7.03 -36.70
N ALA A 205 -70.41 6.19 -37.75
CA ALA A 205 -71.65 5.72 -38.29
C ALA A 205 -72.36 4.74 -37.29
N PRO A 206 -73.74 4.72 -37.28
CA PRO A 206 -74.51 3.87 -36.36
C PRO A 206 -74.47 2.41 -36.77
N THR A 207 -74.11 1.53 -35.91
CA THR A 207 -74.26 0.06 -36.05
C THR A 207 -75.77 -0.30 -35.85
N GLY A 208 -76.36 -0.71 -36.92
CA GLY A 208 -77.66 -1.39 -36.88
C GLY A 208 -77.53 -2.92 -36.76
N ARG A 209 -78.32 -3.47 -35.87
CA ARG A 209 -78.77 -4.88 -35.68
C ARG A 209 -77.74 -5.84 -35.07
#